data_11321bc4fc5c2a98a9fd17e9765750c9
#
_entry.id   11321bc4fc5c2a98a9fd17e9765750c9
#
_cell.length_a   1.000
_cell.length_b   1.000
_cell.length_c   1.000
_cell.angle_alpha   90.00
_cell.angle_beta   90.00
_cell.angle_gamma   90.00
#
_symmetry.space_group_name_H-M   'P 1'
#
loop_
_entity.id
_entity.type
_entity.pdbx_description
1 polymer ?
#
loop_
_entity_poly.entity_id
_entity_poly.type
_entity_poly.pdbx_seq_one_letter_code
_entity_poly.pdbx_strand_id
1 'polypeptide(L)'
;MLHTMAAGTRDLAQQQMTYIAQARDAGFHYQPAEMCGLDRAGKTILLAPLLARDGRELVPARSLPYDTLILSLGSTANDFGTPGARDYCYMIDSRLAADGFNQELRIRMLQSLVRNEELRIAILGGGATGVELAAELVQLAEATVAYGAHGLANKFKITLIESGSRILTAFPERISLLATQRLQALGVEVRTGTRIKAVTEVGFVTQDDELIPASLRVWAAGVKAPDFLAQLDGLEAGRNNPVSYTHLTLPTNREV
;
A
#
# COMPACT_ATOMS: atom_id res chain seq x y z
N MET A 1 6.62 2.68 5.78
CA MET A 1 6.63 1.48 6.66
C MET A 1 6.08 0.22 5.99
N LEU A 2 4.96 0.24 5.24
CA LEU A 2 4.47 -0.96 4.54
C LEU A 2 5.46 -1.50 3.50
N HIS A 3 6.22 -0.64 2.81
CA HIS A 3 7.25 -1.02 1.85
C HIS A 3 8.41 -1.81 2.49
N THR A 4 8.87 -1.41 3.69
CA THR A 4 9.94 -2.13 4.41
C THR A 4 9.48 -3.51 4.88
N MET A 5 8.20 -3.61 5.22
CA MET A 5 7.54 -4.86 5.56
C MET A 5 7.42 -5.78 4.37
N ALA A 6 6.89 -5.25 3.27
CA ALA A 6 6.75 -5.98 2.02
C ALA A 6 8.10 -6.52 1.52
N ALA A 7 9.14 -5.71 1.56
CA ALA A 7 10.50 -6.15 1.25
C ALA A 7 11.11 -7.08 2.32
N GLY A 8 10.61 -7.07 3.56
CA GLY A 8 11.17 -7.86 4.66
C GLY A 8 12.48 -7.32 5.23
N THR A 9 12.79 -6.03 4.96
CA THR A 9 14.00 -5.36 5.46
C THR A 9 13.85 -4.92 6.92
N ARG A 10 12.63 -4.92 7.46
CA ARG A 10 12.34 -4.63 8.87
C ARG A 10 11.35 -5.61 9.48
N ASP A 11 11.63 -6.03 10.71
CA ASP A 11 10.71 -6.82 11.53
C ASP A 11 9.76 -5.88 12.29
N LEU A 12 8.47 -6.02 12.00
CA LEU A 12 7.43 -5.24 12.66
C LEU A 12 7.26 -5.59 14.14
N ALA A 13 7.51 -6.82 14.53
CA ALA A 13 7.37 -7.23 15.93
C ALA A 13 8.23 -6.38 16.87
N GLN A 14 9.37 -5.87 16.36
CA GLN A 14 10.27 -5.01 17.11
C GLN A 14 9.85 -3.54 17.16
N GLN A 15 8.93 -3.10 16.29
CA GLN A 15 8.55 -1.69 16.13
C GLN A 15 7.09 -1.40 16.46
N GLN A 16 6.28 -2.43 16.70
CA GLN A 16 4.88 -2.25 17.05
C GLN A 16 4.71 -1.87 18.52
N MET A 17 4.23 -0.65 18.74
CA MET A 17 3.63 -0.28 20.01
C MET A 17 2.15 -0.70 19.97
N THR A 18 1.71 -1.51 20.94
CA THR A 18 0.31 -1.92 21.00
C THR A 18 -0.58 -0.74 21.35
N TYR A 19 -1.77 -0.66 20.78
CA TYR A 19 -2.75 0.38 21.14
C TYR A 19 -3.09 0.39 22.63
N ILE A 20 -3.06 -0.78 23.29
CA ILE A 20 -3.26 -0.91 24.74
C ILE A 20 -2.17 -0.17 25.52
N ALA A 21 -0.89 -0.33 25.12
CA ALA A 21 0.21 0.39 25.75
C ALA A 21 0.11 1.90 25.52
N GLN A 22 -0.20 2.32 24.27
CA GLN A 22 -0.41 3.73 23.96
C GLN A 22 -1.59 4.32 24.73
N ALA A 23 -2.70 3.58 24.84
CA ALA A 23 -3.88 4.02 25.59
C ALA A 23 -3.57 4.27 27.05
N ARG A 24 -2.80 3.37 27.67
CA ARG A 24 -2.32 3.54 29.04
C ARG A 24 -1.43 4.78 29.18
N ASP A 25 -0.45 4.93 28.29
CA ASP A 25 0.56 5.97 28.42
C ASP A 25 0.00 7.37 28.06
N ALA A 26 -0.95 7.45 27.13
CA ALA A 26 -1.59 8.69 26.68
C ALA A 26 -2.96 8.97 27.32
N GLY A 27 -3.49 8.07 28.14
CA GLY A 27 -4.73 8.27 28.89
C GLY A 27 -6.01 8.25 28.05
N PHE A 28 -6.06 7.49 26.94
CA PHE A 28 -7.27 7.32 26.14
C PHE A 28 -7.86 5.91 26.26
N HIS A 29 -9.14 5.75 25.92
CA HIS A 29 -9.81 4.45 25.90
C HIS A 29 -9.69 3.80 24.54
N TYR A 30 -9.02 2.66 24.45
CA TYR A 30 -8.94 1.87 23.25
C TYR A 30 -10.16 0.92 23.12
N GLN A 31 -10.91 1.05 22.04
CA GLN A 31 -12.08 0.22 21.72
C GLN A 31 -11.82 -0.54 20.41
N PRO A 32 -11.34 -1.82 20.47
CA PRO A 32 -11.12 -2.61 19.27
C PRO A 32 -12.46 -2.92 18.60
N ALA A 33 -12.66 -2.44 17.40
CA ALA A 33 -13.83 -2.69 16.59
C ALA A 33 -13.64 -2.16 15.17
N GLU A 34 -14.49 -2.61 14.27
CA GLU A 34 -14.66 -2.03 12.94
C GLU A 34 -15.88 -1.09 12.96
N MET A 35 -15.69 0.13 12.48
CA MET A 35 -16.79 1.08 12.32
C MET A 35 -17.63 0.65 11.11
N CYS A 36 -18.93 0.43 11.29
CA CYS A 36 -19.85 0.02 10.25
C CYS A 36 -20.98 1.02 9.98
N GLY A 37 -21.10 2.09 10.76
CA GLY A 37 -22.14 3.09 10.56
C GLY A 37 -21.90 4.37 11.35
N LEU A 38 -22.67 5.39 11.00
CA LEU A 38 -22.66 6.72 11.64
C LEU A 38 -24.09 7.26 11.71
N ASP A 39 -24.49 7.68 12.90
CA ASP A 39 -25.67 8.51 13.12
C ASP A 39 -25.20 9.90 13.55
N ARG A 40 -25.26 10.87 12.63
CA ARG A 40 -24.81 12.24 12.89
C ARG A 40 -25.79 13.01 13.78
N ALA A 41 -27.08 12.75 13.64
CA ALA A 41 -28.10 13.43 14.42
C ALA A 41 -28.04 12.98 15.89
N GLY A 42 -27.91 11.68 16.12
CA GLY A 42 -27.74 11.08 17.43
C GLY A 42 -26.31 11.12 17.97
N LYS A 43 -25.33 11.69 17.20
CA LYS A 43 -23.92 11.73 17.56
C LYS A 43 -23.38 10.38 18.03
N THR A 44 -23.57 9.35 17.21
CA THR A 44 -23.23 7.97 17.57
C THR A 44 -22.55 7.26 16.42
N ILE A 45 -21.46 6.55 16.69
CA ILE A 45 -20.85 5.61 15.74
C ILE A 45 -21.33 4.19 16.01
N LEU A 46 -21.53 3.41 14.96
CA LEU A 46 -21.92 2.01 15.04
C LEU A 46 -20.67 1.13 14.79
N LEU A 47 -20.49 0.17 15.69
CA LEU A 47 -19.37 -0.77 15.68
C LEU A 47 -19.89 -2.16 15.40
N ALA A 48 -19.27 -2.83 14.42
CA ALA A 48 -19.53 -4.22 14.09
C ALA A 48 -19.16 -5.16 15.26
N PRO A 49 -19.73 -6.36 15.33
CA PRO A 49 -19.33 -7.35 16.32
C PRO A 49 -17.86 -7.74 16.08
N LEU A 50 -17.14 -7.97 17.17
CA LEU A 50 -15.78 -8.50 17.11
C LEU A 50 -15.86 -10.02 17.08
N LEU A 51 -15.34 -10.62 16.00
CA LEU A 51 -15.34 -12.06 15.83
C LEU A 51 -13.93 -12.64 16.05
N ALA A 52 -13.87 -13.83 16.62
CA ALA A 52 -12.67 -14.66 16.64
C ALA A 52 -12.41 -15.25 15.24
N ARG A 53 -11.21 -15.82 15.04
CA ARG A 53 -10.84 -16.44 13.74
C ARG A 53 -11.75 -17.60 13.34
N ASP A 54 -12.36 -18.27 14.31
CA ASP A 54 -13.32 -19.36 14.12
C ASP A 54 -14.76 -18.89 13.88
N GLY A 55 -14.99 -17.55 13.78
CA GLY A 55 -16.30 -16.93 13.58
C GLY A 55 -17.12 -16.72 14.87
N ARG A 56 -16.65 -17.16 16.03
CA ARG A 56 -17.33 -16.94 17.31
C ARG A 56 -17.33 -15.47 17.69
N GLU A 57 -18.49 -14.95 18.09
CA GLU A 57 -18.63 -13.59 18.58
C GLU A 57 -17.90 -13.42 19.93
N LEU A 58 -16.96 -12.50 19.97
CA LEU A 58 -16.21 -12.12 21.18
C LEU A 58 -16.85 -10.89 21.86
N VAL A 59 -17.30 -9.94 21.07
CA VAL A 59 -17.98 -8.72 21.54
C VAL A 59 -19.12 -8.43 20.58
N PRO A 60 -20.34 -8.20 21.06
CA PRO A 60 -21.48 -7.88 20.20
C PRO A 60 -21.32 -6.54 19.51
N ALA A 61 -22.12 -6.33 18.48
CA ALA A 61 -22.29 -5.03 17.86
C ALA A 61 -22.70 -4.00 18.93
N ARG A 62 -22.16 -2.79 18.84
CA ARG A 62 -22.43 -1.74 19.82
C ARG A 62 -22.33 -0.36 19.21
N SER A 63 -22.87 0.62 19.92
CA SER A 63 -22.74 2.03 19.55
C SER A 63 -21.89 2.79 20.58
N LEU A 64 -21.18 3.81 20.11
CA LEU A 64 -20.42 4.73 20.96
C LEU A 64 -20.90 6.16 20.70
N PRO A 65 -21.33 6.90 21.73
CA PRO A 65 -21.65 8.31 21.60
C PRO A 65 -20.37 9.14 21.50
N TYR A 66 -20.48 10.32 20.87
CA TYR A 66 -19.40 11.28 20.78
C TYR A 66 -19.90 12.73 20.86
N ASP A 67 -19.09 13.61 21.39
CA ASP A 67 -19.30 15.06 21.29
C ASP A 67 -18.63 15.61 20.01
N THR A 68 -17.41 15.15 19.75
CA THR A 68 -16.62 15.48 18.56
C THR A 68 -16.08 14.18 17.96
N LEU A 69 -16.26 13.98 16.66
CA LEU A 69 -15.77 12.82 15.91
C LEU A 69 -14.65 13.20 14.95
N ILE A 70 -13.52 12.51 15.07
CA ILE A 70 -12.41 12.60 14.11
C ILE A 70 -12.32 11.26 13.38
N LEU A 71 -12.58 11.27 12.06
CA LEU A 71 -12.44 10.10 11.20
C LEU A 71 -11.03 10.07 10.58
N SER A 72 -10.20 9.15 11.05
CA SER A 72 -8.82 8.95 10.59
C SER A 72 -8.58 7.50 10.23
N LEU A 73 -9.35 7.00 9.26
CA LEU A 73 -9.46 5.57 8.93
C LEU A 73 -8.45 5.09 7.87
N GLY A 74 -7.52 5.97 7.47
CA GLY A 74 -6.51 5.66 6.48
C GLY A 74 -7.07 5.65 5.05
N SER A 75 -6.34 4.99 4.17
CA SER A 75 -6.67 4.88 2.75
C SER A 75 -6.50 3.44 2.26
N THR A 76 -7.18 3.12 1.18
CA THR A 76 -7.04 1.85 0.45
C THR A 76 -6.46 2.10 -0.94
N ALA A 77 -5.91 1.06 -1.57
CA ALA A 77 -5.42 1.17 -2.94
C ALA A 77 -6.56 1.49 -3.91
N ASN A 78 -6.30 2.40 -4.84
CA ASN A 78 -7.21 2.73 -5.92
C ASN A 78 -6.74 2.03 -7.21
N ASP A 79 -7.50 1.06 -7.67
CA ASP A 79 -7.22 0.33 -8.92
C ASP A 79 -7.71 1.04 -10.18
N PHE A 80 -8.41 2.18 -10.02
CA PHE A 80 -9.02 2.95 -11.10
C PHE A 80 -9.90 2.13 -12.04
N GLY A 81 -10.42 0.99 -11.58
CA GLY A 81 -11.20 0.05 -12.40
C GLY A 81 -10.35 -0.68 -13.47
N THR A 82 -9.04 -0.74 -13.31
CA THR A 82 -8.15 -1.40 -14.26
C THR A 82 -8.39 -2.92 -14.24
N PRO A 83 -8.75 -3.54 -15.37
CA PRO A 83 -9.01 -4.96 -15.46
C PRO A 83 -7.81 -5.80 -14.95
N GLY A 84 -8.08 -6.78 -14.10
CA GLY A 84 -7.09 -7.71 -13.54
C GLY A 84 -6.20 -7.12 -12.45
N ALA A 85 -6.32 -5.83 -12.11
CA ALA A 85 -5.46 -5.21 -11.09
C ALA A 85 -5.60 -5.89 -9.73
N ARG A 86 -6.84 -6.17 -9.29
CA ARG A 86 -7.09 -6.83 -8.00
C ARG A 86 -6.80 -8.32 -8.01
N ASP A 87 -6.91 -8.96 -9.18
CA ASP A 87 -6.72 -10.40 -9.31
C ASP A 87 -5.22 -10.78 -9.35
N TYR A 88 -4.40 -9.91 -9.94
CA TYR A 88 -3.02 -10.23 -10.30
C TYR A 88 -1.97 -9.35 -9.62
N CYS A 89 -2.35 -8.28 -8.90
CA CYS A 89 -1.41 -7.42 -8.19
C CYS A 89 -1.51 -7.55 -6.67
N TYR A 90 -0.39 -7.37 -6.01
CA TYR A 90 -0.33 -7.10 -4.58
C TYR A 90 -0.59 -5.61 -4.34
N MET A 91 -1.69 -5.30 -3.65
CA MET A 91 -2.03 -3.94 -3.21
C MET A 91 -1.33 -3.68 -1.87
N ILE A 92 -0.25 -2.90 -1.85
CA ILE A 92 0.50 -2.65 -0.61
C ILE A 92 -0.17 -1.50 0.18
N ASP A 93 -1.40 -1.70 0.60
CA ASP A 93 -2.21 -0.74 1.35
C ASP A 93 -2.50 -1.16 2.80
N SER A 94 -2.19 -2.40 3.14
CA SER A 94 -2.43 -2.96 4.46
C SER A 94 -1.26 -3.84 4.91
N ARG A 95 -1.19 -4.08 6.22
CA ARG A 95 -0.23 -5.01 6.80
C ARG A 95 -0.38 -6.42 6.23
N LEU A 96 -1.61 -6.90 6.13
CA LEU A 96 -1.90 -8.25 5.63
C LEU A 96 -1.43 -8.41 4.16
N ALA A 97 -1.67 -7.39 3.34
CA ALA A 97 -1.20 -7.38 1.95
C ALA A 97 0.33 -7.35 1.85
N ALA A 98 1.00 -6.54 2.69
CA ALA A 98 2.45 -6.49 2.74
C ALA A 98 3.08 -7.81 3.20
N ASP A 99 2.49 -8.49 4.21
CA ASP A 99 2.91 -9.82 4.67
C ASP A 99 2.73 -10.87 3.56
N GLY A 100 1.58 -10.86 2.88
CA GLY A 100 1.31 -11.79 1.77
C GLY A 100 2.31 -11.61 0.62
N PHE A 101 2.61 -10.36 0.26
CA PHE A 101 3.65 -10.07 -0.73
C PHE A 101 5.03 -10.57 -0.28
N ASN A 102 5.41 -10.32 0.97
CA ASN A 102 6.70 -10.76 1.50
C ASN A 102 6.85 -12.29 1.48
N GLN A 103 5.81 -13.03 1.83
CA GLN A 103 5.82 -14.49 1.76
C GLN A 103 6.03 -14.98 0.32
N GLU A 104 5.27 -14.45 -0.64
CA GLU A 104 5.42 -14.83 -2.04
C GLU A 104 6.78 -14.41 -2.61
N LEU A 105 7.27 -13.23 -2.25
CA LEU A 105 8.62 -12.78 -2.64
C LEU A 105 9.68 -13.79 -2.22
N ARG A 106 9.65 -14.27 -0.98
CA ARG A 106 10.60 -15.29 -0.47
C ARG A 106 10.51 -16.59 -1.25
N ILE A 107 9.29 -17.03 -1.57
CA ILE A 107 9.07 -18.24 -2.38
C ILE A 107 9.68 -18.05 -3.77
N ARG A 108 9.42 -16.93 -4.43
CA ARG A 108 9.95 -16.62 -5.76
C ARG A 108 11.47 -16.47 -5.77
N MET A 109 12.03 -15.89 -4.72
CA MET A 109 13.50 -15.83 -4.54
C MET A 109 14.11 -17.23 -4.50
N LEU A 110 13.54 -18.14 -3.71
CA LEU A 110 13.99 -19.51 -3.63
C LEU A 110 13.86 -20.23 -4.98
N GLN A 111 12.74 -20.09 -5.66
CA GLN A 111 12.51 -20.64 -7.00
C GLN A 111 13.53 -20.11 -8.03
N SER A 112 13.78 -18.81 -8.01
CA SER A 112 14.78 -18.17 -8.88
C SER A 112 16.20 -18.73 -8.67
N LEU A 113 16.57 -18.95 -7.41
CA LEU A 113 17.86 -19.59 -7.08
C LEU A 113 17.95 -21.00 -7.61
N VAL A 114 16.94 -21.86 -7.31
CA VAL A 114 16.94 -23.30 -7.66
C VAL A 114 16.88 -23.49 -9.17
N ARG A 115 16.01 -22.72 -9.85
CA ARG A 115 15.79 -22.85 -11.30
C ARG A 115 16.78 -22.06 -12.14
N ASN A 116 17.59 -21.20 -11.52
CA ASN A 116 18.49 -20.29 -12.18
C ASN A 116 17.79 -19.29 -13.14
N GLU A 117 16.56 -18.87 -12.79
CA GLU A 117 15.71 -17.97 -13.59
C GLU A 117 15.71 -16.55 -13.03
N GLU A 118 15.38 -15.56 -13.87
CA GLU A 118 15.19 -14.17 -13.45
C GLU A 118 13.92 -14.04 -12.61
N LEU A 119 14.00 -13.23 -11.55
CA LEU A 119 12.85 -12.78 -10.76
C LEU A 119 12.48 -11.36 -11.20
N ARG A 120 11.42 -11.25 -12.00
CA ARG A 120 10.94 -9.97 -12.53
C ARG A 120 9.85 -9.42 -11.62
N ILE A 121 10.09 -8.26 -11.05
CA ILE A 121 9.17 -7.55 -10.18
C ILE A 121 8.79 -6.23 -10.83
N ALA A 122 7.52 -6.01 -11.12
CA ALA A 122 7.05 -4.75 -11.66
C ALA A 122 6.16 -4.02 -10.64
N ILE A 123 6.46 -2.74 -10.41
CA ILE A 123 5.79 -1.87 -9.47
C ILE A 123 5.11 -0.76 -10.27
N LEU A 124 3.78 -0.70 -10.21
CA LEU A 124 3.00 0.38 -10.82
C LEU A 124 2.75 1.49 -9.81
N GLY A 125 3.23 2.69 -10.11
CA GLY A 125 3.11 3.91 -9.33
C GLY A 125 4.47 4.46 -8.91
N GLY A 126 4.87 5.58 -9.51
CA GLY A 126 6.11 6.32 -9.23
C GLY A 126 6.01 7.31 -8.07
N GLY A 127 5.02 7.16 -7.18
CA GLY A 127 4.91 7.89 -5.94
C GLY A 127 5.92 7.41 -4.88
N ALA A 128 5.88 8.01 -3.68
CA ALA A 128 6.80 7.68 -2.59
C ALA A 128 6.82 6.18 -2.28
N THR A 129 5.64 5.54 -2.14
CA THR A 129 5.52 4.12 -1.81
C THR A 129 6.21 3.21 -2.83
N GLY A 130 6.00 3.45 -4.14
CA GLY A 130 6.60 2.62 -5.19
C GLY A 130 8.12 2.83 -5.30
N VAL A 131 8.57 4.07 -5.16
CA VAL A 131 10.01 4.42 -5.16
C VAL A 131 10.74 3.79 -3.97
N GLU A 132 10.16 3.90 -2.77
CA GLU A 132 10.70 3.31 -1.55
C GLU A 132 10.72 1.79 -1.63
N LEU A 133 9.65 1.16 -2.13
CA LEU A 133 9.61 -0.29 -2.32
C LEU A 133 10.65 -0.77 -3.31
N ALA A 134 10.82 -0.08 -4.44
CA ALA A 134 11.84 -0.42 -5.42
C ALA A 134 13.25 -0.39 -4.81
N ALA A 135 13.56 0.65 -4.02
CA ALA A 135 14.84 0.77 -3.34
C ALA A 135 15.06 -0.33 -2.28
N GLU A 136 14.03 -0.64 -1.47
CA GLU A 136 14.09 -1.70 -0.46
C GLU A 136 14.29 -3.09 -1.08
N LEU A 137 13.67 -3.36 -2.23
CA LEU A 137 13.86 -4.63 -2.94
C LEU A 137 15.29 -4.78 -3.48
N VAL A 138 15.93 -3.70 -3.92
CA VAL A 138 17.35 -3.72 -4.29
C VAL A 138 18.21 -4.04 -3.08
N GLN A 139 17.98 -3.36 -1.95
CA GLN A 139 18.73 -3.63 -0.71
C GLN A 139 18.55 -5.07 -0.23
N LEU A 140 17.33 -5.61 -0.34
CA LEU A 140 17.08 -7.02 -0.03
C LEU A 140 17.90 -7.95 -0.92
N ALA A 141 17.91 -7.69 -2.24
CA ALA A 141 18.70 -8.50 -3.19
C ALA A 141 20.20 -8.46 -2.86
N GLU A 142 20.74 -7.30 -2.51
CA GLU A 142 22.14 -7.13 -2.09
C GLU A 142 22.40 -7.87 -0.75
N ALA A 143 21.50 -7.74 0.22
CA ALA A 143 21.65 -8.40 1.53
C ALA A 143 21.69 -9.93 1.40
N THR A 144 20.93 -10.52 0.47
CA THR A 144 20.91 -11.99 0.29
C THR A 144 22.27 -12.54 -0.17
N VAL A 145 23.06 -11.74 -0.88
CA VAL A 145 24.44 -12.10 -1.28
C VAL A 145 25.32 -12.29 -0.05
N ALA A 146 25.16 -11.43 0.96
CA ALA A 146 25.93 -11.54 2.22
C ALA A 146 25.60 -12.83 3.00
N TYR A 147 24.41 -13.41 2.77
CA TYR A 147 23.97 -14.67 3.38
C TYR A 147 24.22 -15.89 2.48
N GLY A 148 25.06 -15.76 1.45
CA GLY A 148 25.47 -16.89 0.62
C GLY A 148 24.61 -17.15 -0.62
N ALA A 149 23.59 -16.36 -0.89
CA ALA A 149 22.78 -16.46 -2.11
C ALA A 149 23.48 -15.74 -3.30
N HIS A 150 24.73 -16.14 -3.57
CA HIS A 150 25.51 -15.56 -4.65
C HIS A 150 24.79 -15.70 -5.99
N GLY A 151 24.66 -14.59 -6.72
CA GLY A 151 24.00 -14.55 -8.03
C GLY A 151 22.51 -14.21 -7.99
N LEU A 152 21.85 -14.16 -6.83
CA LEU A 152 20.45 -13.76 -6.76
C LEU A 152 20.26 -12.28 -7.11
N ALA A 153 21.15 -11.39 -6.66
CA ALA A 153 21.07 -9.97 -6.97
C ALA A 153 21.04 -9.69 -8.48
N ASN A 154 21.81 -10.41 -9.27
CA ASN A 154 21.84 -10.27 -10.72
C ASN A 154 20.55 -10.75 -11.42
N LYS A 155 19.77 -11.59 -10.74
CA LYS A 155 18.51 -12.13 -11.25
C LYS A 155 17.31 -11.26 -10.92
N PHE A 156 17.41 -10.35 -9.95
CA PHE A 156 16.37 -9.39 -9.67
C PHE A 156 16.29 -8.38 -10.80
N LYS A 157 15.13 -8.34 -11.45
CA LYS A 157 14.80 -7.34 -12.47
C LYS A 157 13.60 -6.54 -11.94
N ILE A 158 13.87 -5.31 -11.54
CA ILE A 158 12.85 -4.43 -10.95
C ILE A 158 12.51 -3.36 -11.97
N THR A 159 11.22 -3.25 -12.32
CA THR A 159 10.68 -2.20 -13.20
C THR A 159 9.72 -1.35 -12.39
N LEU A 160 9.97 -0.05 -12.32
CA LEU A 160 9.06 0.95 -11.75
C LEU A 160 8.33 1.67 -12.88
N ILE A 161 7.01 1.56 -12.90
CA ILE A 161 6.14 2.08 -13.97
C ILE A 161 5.39 3.30 -13.44
N GLU A 162 5.42 4.41 -14.18
CA GLU A 162 4.71 5.64 -13.85
C GLU A 162 3.99 6.20 -15.10
N SER A 163 2.73 6.54 -14.96
CA SER A 163 1.93 7.11 -16.03
C SER A 163 2.28 8.57 -16.36
N GLY A 164 2.77 9.30 -15.39
CA GLY A 164 3.24 10.68 -15.54
C GLY A 164 4.62 10.75 -16.20
N SER A 165 5.03 11.96 -16.56
CA SER A 165 6.33 12.22 -17.20
C SER A 165 7.52 12.04 -16.26
N ARG A 166 7.31 11.96 -14.95
CA ARG A 166 8.35 11.78 -13.93
C ARG A 166 7.80 11.08 -12.70
N ILE A 167 8.68 10.43 -11.93
CA ILE A 167 8.35 9.88 -10.61
C ILE A 167 8.29 11.02 -9.57
N LEU A 168 7.70 10.75 -8.40
CA LEU A 168 7.64 11.67 -7.26
C LEU A 168 7.09 13.06 -7.65
N THR A 169 5.97 13.10 -8.38
CA THR A 169 5.38 14.35 -8.91
C THR A 169 4.99 15.35 -7.84
N ALA A 170 4.73 14.91 -6.60
CA ALA A 170 4.45 15.76 -5.45
C ALA A 170 5.70 16.53 -4.94
N PHE A 171 6.90 16.17 -5.38
CA PHE A 171 8.14 16.81 -4.97
C PHE A 171 8.71 17.69 -6.09
N PRO A 172 9.62 18.64 -5.77
CA PRO A 172 10.31 19.43 -6.77
C PRO A 172 11.02 18.56 -7.82
N GLU A 173 11.07 19.03 -9.07
CA GLU A 173 11.63 18.28 -10.20
C GLU A 173 13.07 17.81 -9.95
N ARG A 174 13.87 18.59 -9.27
CA ARG A 174 15.25 18.21 -8.89
C ARG A 174 15.28 16.91 -8.07
N ILE A 175 14.30 16.73 -7.15
CA ILE A 175 14.20 15.51 -6.32
C ILE A 175 13.79 14.33 -7.18
N SER A 176 12.84 14.52 -8.08
CA SER A 176 12.41 13.51 -9.05
C SER A 176 13.58 13.03 -9.91
N LEU A 177 14.36 13.95 -10.45
CA LEU A 177 15.53 13.64 -11.28
C LEU A 177 16.58 12.83 -10.50
N LEU A 178 16.95 13.30 -9.30
CA LEU A 178 17.92 12.61 -8.44
C LEU A 178 17.45 11.21 -8.06
N ALA A 179 16.17 11.05 -7.69
CA ALA A 179 15.60 9.74 -7.37
C ALA A 179 15.62 8.80 -8.57
N THR A 180 15.26 9.28 -9.76
CA THR A 180 15.33 8.51 -11.00
C THR A 180 16.75 8.04 -11.29
N GLN A 181 17.72 8.95 -11.25
CA GLN A 181 19.13 8.63 -11.48
C GLN A 181 19.63 7.60 -10.45
N ARG A 182 19.24 7.76 -9.17
CA ARG A 182 19.64 6.82 -8.13
C ARG A 182 19.05 5.42 -8.32
N LEU A 183 17.78 5.31 -8.64
CA LEU A 183 17.13 4.03 -8.92
C LEU A 183 17.76 3.34 -10.14
N GLN A 184 18.01 4.09 -11.21
CA GLN A 184 18.67 3.56 -12.41
C GLN A 184 20.10 3.09 -12.12
N ALA A 185 20.87 3.84 -11.32
CA ALA A 185 22.20 3.43 -10.88
C ALA A 185 22.19 2.15 -10.01
N LEU A 186 21.08 1.87 -9.35
CA LEU A 186 20.84 0.64 -8.60
C LEU A 186 20.27 -0.50 -9.47
N GLY A 187 20.18 -0.32 -10.79
CA GLY A 187 19.68 -1.34 -11.71
C GLY A 187 18.16 -1.44 -11.83
N VAL A 188 17.40 -0.49 -11.28
CA VAL A 188 15.95 -0.40 -11.46
C VAL A 188 15.63 0.24 -12.81
N GLU A 189 14.83 -0.43 -13.63
CA GLU A 189 14.26 0.16 -14.84
C GLU A 189 13.13 1.13 -14.44
N VAL A 190 13.27 2.42 -14.78
CA VAL A 190 12.23 3.43 -14.51
C VAL A 190 11.56 3.80 -15.83
N ARG A 191 10.28 3.44 -15.95
CA ARG A 191 9.42 3.68 -17.13
C ARG A 191 8.38 4.74 -16.82
N THR A 192 8.65 5.97 -17.21
CA THR A 192 7.71 7.09 -17.11
C THR A 192 6.87 7.23 -18.40
N GLY A 193 5.77 7.97 -18.35
CA GLY A 193 4.85 8.14 -19.48
C GLY A 193 4.13 6.85 -19.89
N THR A 194 4.19 5.81 -19.05
CA THR A 194 3.69 4.47 -19.37
C THR A 194 2.38 4.20 -18.67
N ARG A 195 1.27 4.22 -19.41
CA ARG A 195 -0.06 3.93 -18.88
C ARG A 195 -0.41 2.47 -19.04
N ILE A 196 -0.96 1.87 -17.99
CA ILE A 196 -1.42 0.48 -17.98
C ILE A 196 -2.92 0.44 -18.25
N LYS A 197 -3.34 -0.40 -19.19
CA LYS A 197 -4.75 -0.65 -19.50
C LYS A 197 -5.31 -1.91 -18.88
N ALA A 198 -4.46 -2.89 -18.57
CA ALA A 198 -4.86 -4.15 -17.94
C ALA A 198 -3.67 -4.81 -17.25
N VAL A 199 -3.99 -5.69 -16.31
CA VAL A 199 -3.03 -6.59 -15.66
C VAL A 199 -3.41 -8.02 -15.97
N THR A 200 -2.41 -8.85 -16.24
CA THR A 200 -2.59 -10.28 -16.52
C THR A 200 -1.72 -11.11 -15.58
N GLU A 201 -1.89 -12.41 -15.61
CA GLU A 201 -1.04 -13.34 -14.84
C GLU A 201 0.45 -13.21 -15.20
N VAL A 202 0.78 -12.77 -16.41
CA VAL A 202 2.17 -12.70 -16.90
C VAL A 202 2.78 -11.31 -16.83
N GLY A 203 2.00 -10.26 -16.54
CA GLY A 203 2.53 -8.89 -16.46
C GLY A 203 1.50 -7.79 -16.64
N PHE A 204 2.01 -6.57 -16.82
CA PHE A 204 1.22 -5.38 -17.13
C PHE A 204 1.11 -5.18 -18.63
N VAL A 205 -0.08 -4.83 -19.11
CA VAL A 205 -0.34 -4.48 -20.52
C VAL A 205 -0.51 -2.97 -20.63
N THR A 206 0.34 -2.33 -21.44
CA THR A 206 0.29 -0.89 -21.67
C THR A 206 -0.85 -0.49 -22.60
N GLN A 207 -1.13 0.81 -22.70
CA GLN A 207 -2.11 1.31 -23.66
C GLN A 207 -1.74 1.00 -25.12
N ASP A 208 -0.45 0.87 -25.42
CA ASP A 208 0.09 0.58 -26.74
C ASP A 208 0.24 -0.94 -26.99
N ASP A 209 -0.44 -1.78 -26.21
CA ASP A 209 -0.42 -3.24 -26.31
C ASP A 209 0.94 -3.90 -26.01
N GLU A 210 1.91 -3.16 -25.45
CA GLU A 210 3.16 -3.74 -24.99
C GLU A 210 2.93 -4.54 -23.70
N LEU A 211 3.49 -5.73 -23.61
CA LEU A 211 3.55 -6.51 -22.38
C LEU A 211 4.83 -6.20 -21.60
N ILE A 212 4.69 -5.74 -20.36
CA ILE A 212 5.77 -5.65 -19.39
C ILE A 212 5.72 -6.89 -18.51
N PRO A 213 6.58 -7.90 -18.75
CA PRO A 213 6.48 -9.18 -18.06
C PRO A 213 6.92 -9.05 -16.60
N ALA A 214 6.18 -9.67 -15.70
CA ALA A 214 6.49 -9.68 -14.27
C ALA A 214 5.99 -10.95 -13.59
N SER A 215 6.85 -11.58 -12.80
CA SER A 215 6.51 -12.70 -11.91
C SER A 215 5.76 -12.21 -10.67
N LEU A 216 6.14 -11.03 -10.16
CA LEU A 216 5.48 -10.33 -9.07
C LEU A 216 5.04 -8.93 -9.55
N ARG A 217 3.78 -8.61 -9.36
CA ARG A 217 3.17 -7.34 -9.76
C ARG A 217 2.67 -6.62 -8.52
N VAL A 218 3.14 -5.39 -8.32
CA VAL A 218 2.75 -4.56 -7.19
C VAL A 218 2.00 -3.33 -7.70
N TRP A 219 0.87 -3.06 -7.08
CA TRP A 219 0.09 -1.86 -7.32
C TRP A 219 0.33 -0.86 -6.19
N ALA A 220 1.07 0.20 -6.50
CA ALA A 220 1.35 1.34 -5.62
C ALA A 220 0.81 2.65 -6.22
N ALA A 221 -0.08 2.56 -7.24
CA ALA A 221 -0.63 3.69 -7.96
C ALA A 221 -1.94 4.16 -7.30
N GLY A 222 -1.85 5.30 -6.62
CA GLY A 222 -3.02 5.98 -6.08
C GLY A 222 -3.63 5.32 -4.84
N VAL A 223 -4.28 6.16 -4.07
CA VAL A 223 -5.05 5.77 -2.89
C VAL A 223 -6.41 6.44 -2.93
N LYS A 224 -7.38 5.82 -2.29
CA LYS A 224 -8.71 6.38 -2.06
C LYS A 224 -9.12 6.17 -0.60
N ALA A 225 -10.07 6.96 -0.14
CA ALA A 225 -10.72 6.69 1.14
C ALA A 225 -11.46 5.34 1.09
N PRO A 226 -11.63 4.63 2.21
CA PRO A 226 -12.40 3.41 2.25
C PRO A 226 -13.81 3.59 1.71
N ASP A 227 -14.28 2.69 0.84
CA ASP A 227 -15.54 2.82 0.09
C ASP A 227 -16.77 2.94 1.01
N PHE A 228 -16.76 2.32 2.18
CA PHE A 228 -17.86 2.39 3.12
C PHE A 228 -18.14 3.81 3.64
N LEU A 229 -17.16 4.71 3.62
CA LEU A 229 -17.33 6.11 4.02
C LEU A 229 -18.32 6.86 3.12
N ALA A 230 -18.42 6.47 1.85
CA ALA A 230 -19.41 7.05 0.93
C ALA A 230 -20.85 6.62 1.25
N GLN A 231 -21.01 5.57 2.05
CA GLN A 231 -22.31 5.05 2.46
C GLN A 231 -22.76 5.57 3.84
N LEU A 232 -21.87 6.31 4.52
CA LEU A 232 -22.20 6.89 5.82
C LEU A 232 -23.11 8.11 5.66
N ASP A 233 -24.07 8.24 6.57
CA ASP A 233 -25.07 9.30 6.57
C ASP A 233 -24.44 10.69 6.53
N GLY A 234 -24.79 11.46 5.48
CA GLY A 234 -24.49 12.87 5.34
C GLY A 234 -23.01 13.24 5.20
N LEU A 235 -22.12 12.31 4.87
CA LEU A 235 -20.77 12.62 4.50
C LEU A 235 -20.68 12.90 3.00
N GLU A 236 -20.12 14.06 2.64
CA GLU A 236 -19.85 14.39 1.25
C GLU A 236 -18.66 13.55 0.74
N ALA A 237 -18.87 12.82 -0.34
CA ALA A 237 -17.83 12.04 -0.99
C ALA A 237 -17.47 12.65 -2.35
N GLY A 238 -16.19 12.94 -2.57
CA GLY A 238 -15.65 13.35 -3.86
C GLY A 238 -15.31 12.17 -4.78
N ARG A 239 -14.64 12.45 -5.90
CA ARG A 239 -14.24 11.45 -6.92
C ARG A 239 -13.45 10.25 -6.39
N ASN A 240 -12.66 10.42 -5.32
CA ASN A 240 -11.84 9.36 -4.71
C ASN A 240 -12.38 9.00 -3.33
N ASN A 241 -13.67 9.17 -3.10
CA ASN A 241 -14.29 9.09 -1.76
C ASN A 241 -13.53 9.91 -0.69
N PRO A 242 -12.96 11.09 -0.98
CA PRO A 242 -12.45 11.89 0.09
C PRO A 242 -13.65 12.36 0.90
N VAL A 243 -13.59 12.17 2.18
CA VAL A 243 -14.52 12.82 3.09
C VAL A 243 -14.26 14.31 2.99
N SER A 244 -15.30 15.10 2.73
CA SER A 244 -15.18 16.55 2.65
C SER A 244 -14.70 17.14 3.97
N TYR A 245 -13.73 18.04 3.88
CA TYR A 245 -13.24 18.81 5.04
C TYR A 245 -14.21 19.90 5.50
N THR A 246 -15.38 20.03 4.89
CA THR A 246 -16.37 21.08 5.22
C THR A 246 -16.85 21.04 6.66
N HIS A 247 -16.62 19.93 7.38
CA HIS A 247 -17.00 19.77 8.78
C HIS A 247 -15.84 19.92 9.76
N LEU A 248 -14.64 20.24 9.28
CA LEU A 248 -13.51 20.55 10.14
C LEU A 248 -13.51 22.02 10.52
N THR A 249 -13.48 22.30 11.80
CA THR A 249 -13.38 23.68 12.33
C THR A 249 -11.96 24.24 12.27
N LEU A 250 -10.98 23.42 11.90
CA LEU A 250 -9.58 23.82 11.74
C LEU A 250 -9.25 24.15 10.29
N PRO A 251 -8.46 25.20 10.01
CA PRO A 251 -7.98 25.46 8.68
C PRO A 251 -7.11 24.26 8.25
N THR A 252 -7.53 23.58 7.20
CA THR A 252 -6.74 22.50 6.61
C THR A 252 -5.77 23.11 5.62
N ASN A 253 -4.49 23.08 5.94
CA ASN A 253 -3.47 23.26 4.92
C ASN A 253 -3.54 22.06 3.97
N ARG A 254 -3.92 22.33 2.71
CA ARG A 254 -3.91 21.33 1.62
C ARG A 254 -2.51 20.97 1.14
N GLU A 255 -1.48 21.45 1.82
CA GLU A 255 -0.09 21.21 1.48
C GLU A 255 0.49 20.15 2.43
N VAL A 256 0.34 18.90 2.05
CA VAL A 256 1.27 17.83 2.40
C VAL A 256 1.45 16.96 1.16
#